data_455f4808fe19770ba6c3badfc47f8c49
#
_entry.id   455f4808fe19770ba6c3badfc47f8c49
#
_cell.length_a   1.000
_cell.length_b   1.000
_cell.length_c   1.000
_cell.angle_alpha   90.00
_cell.angle_beta   90.00
_cell.angle_gamma   90.00
#
_symmetry.space_group_name_H-M   'P 1'
#
loop_
_entity.id
_entity.type
_entity.pdbx_description
1 polymer ?
#
loop_
_entity_poly.entity_id
_entity_poly.type
_entity_poly.pdbx_seq_one_letter_code
_entity_poly.pdbx_strand_id
1 'polypeptide(L)'
;MPWHISFPALFALFLFVVIPAAAAAGVHALFRRFVPATRLLPHQEVAGFLVAVVGVLYAVVLGFIVVTTWSAYDEAQRTADVEAGDVGDAFGFASMLPEPRRGDMQRLLAQYAIEVRDREWQTMQHGREDLRARALLIDAARALGEPVVKPSRDLDEALNRATTRTAVAASLRDIADNRRLRLIEAENGMQ
;
A
#
# COMPACT_ATOMS: atom_id res chain seq x y z
N MET A 1 -13.51 2.66 10.01
CA MET A 1 -13.62 1.26 9.54
C MET A 1 -13.59 0.33 10.73
N PRO A 2 -14.60 -0.50 10.98
CA PRO A 2 -14.51 -1.48 12.05
C PRO A 2 -13.51 -2.57 11.63
N TRP A 3 -12.53 -2.80 12.45
CA TRP A 3 -11.55 -3.87 12.33
C TRP A 3 -12.26 -5.22 12.49
N HIS A 4 -12.87 -5.71 11.44
CA HIS A 4 -13.34 -7.09 11.43
C HIS A 4 -12.11 -7.99 11.23
N ILE A 5 -11.40 -8.25 12.33
CA ILE A 5 -10.46 -9.37 12.35
C ILE A 5 -11.33 -10.59 12.04
N SER A 6 -11.19 -11.09 10.82
CA SER A 6 -11.97 -12.23 10.37
C SER A 6 -11.64 -13.43 11.26
N PHE A 7 -12.66 -14.21 11.64
CA PHE A 7 -12.49 -15.44 12.43
C PHE A 7 -11.32 -16.33 11.95
N PRO A 8 -11.06 -16.49 10.62
CA PRO A 8 -9.89 -17.22 10.16
C PRO A 8 -8.55 -16.58 10.51
N ALA A 9 -8.45 -15.25 10.63
CA ALA A 9 -7.20 -14.57 11.01
C ALA A 9 -6.87 -14.78 12.50
N LEU A 10 -7.87 -14.71 13.37
CA LEU A 10 -7.70 -15.05 14.78
C LEU A 10 -7.34 -16.51 14.98
N PHE A 11 -7.95 -17.42 14.21
CA PHE A 11 -7.64 -18.84 14.26
C PHE A 11 -6.21 -19.12 13.77
N ALA A 12 -5.77 -18.46 12.69
CA ALA A 12 -4.40 -18.59 12.19
C ALA A 12 -3.38 -18.06 13.22
N LEU A 13 -3.64 -16.91 13.84
CA LEU A 13 -2.80 -16.34 14.89
C LEU A 13 -2.72 -17.30 16.12
N PHE A 14 -3.85 -17.84 16.55
CA PHE A 14 -3.91 -18.82 17.63
C PHE A 14 -3.07 -20.06 17.29
N LEU A 15 -3.22 -20.59 16.09
CA LEU A 15 -2.46 -21.75 15.61
C LEU A 15 -0.95 -21.47 15.56
N PHE A 16 -0.57 -20.27 15.11
CA PHE A 16 0.82 -19.81 15.01
C PHE A 16 1.50 -19.67 16.39
N VAL A 17 0.75 -19.39 17.44
CA VAL A 17 1.25 -19.30 18.81
C VAL A 17 1.22 -20.66 19.52
N VAL A 18 0.11 -21.39 19.39
CA VAL A 18 -0.10 -22.64 20.12
C VAL A 18 0.78 -23.78 19.61
N ILE A 19 0.98 -23.89 18.29
CA ILE A 19 1.81 -24.97 17.74
C ILE A 19 3.25 -24.88 18.21
N PRO A 20 3.99 -23.74 18.11
CA PRO A 20 5.34 -23.63 18.62
C PRO A 20 5.42 -23.80 20.13
N ALA A 21 4.47 -23.28 20.89
CA ALA A 21 4.41 -23.45 22.34
C ALA A 21 4.22 -24.92 22.74
N ALA A 22 3.34 -25.64 22.08
CA ALA A 22 3.12 -27.07 22.30
C ALA A 22 4.35 -27.90 21.88
N ALA A 23 4.99 -27.54 20.75
CA ALA A 23 6.22 -28.17 20.31
C ALA A 23 7.36 -27.95 21.33
N ALA A 24 7.54 -26.72 21.80
CA ALA A 24 8.55 -26.40 22.84
C ALA A 24 8.29 -27.18 24.14
N ALA A 25 7.03 -27.21 24.61
CA ALA A 25 6.63 -27.98 25.78
C ALA A 25 6.87 -29.50 25.59
N GLY A 26 6.57 -30.02 24.41
CA GLY A 26 6.83 -31.43 24.06
C GLY A 26 8.31 -31.78 24.04
N VAL A 27 9.15 -30.95 23.43
CA VAL A 27 10.60 -31.10 23.42
C VAL A 27 11.15 -31.03 24.84
N HIS A 28 10.67 -30.10 25.68
CA HIS A 28 11.05 -29.96 27.06
C HIS A 28 10.69 -31.21 27.89
N ALA A 29 9.46 -31.71 27.75
CA ALA A 29 8.99 -32.92 28.42
C ALA A 29 9.82 -34.16 28.01
N LEU A 30 10.11 -34.30 26.71
CA LEU A 30 10.91 -35.37 26.16
C LEU A 30 12.36 -35.31 26.71
N PHE A 31 12.96 -34.11 26.73
CA PHE A 31 14.30 -33.89 27.25
C PHE A 31 14.39 -34.26 28.74
N ARG A 32 13.39 -33.87 29.55
CA ARG A 32 13.33 -34.23 30.98
C ARG A 32 13.21 -35.75 31.23
N ARG A 33 12.66 -36.49 30.27
CA ARG A 33 12.53 -37.95 30.36
C ARG A 33 13.88 -38.66 30.19
N PHE A 34 14.80 -38.09 29.41
CA PHE A 34 16.08 -38.73 29.09
C PHE A 34 17.27 -38.17 29.90
N VAL A 35 17.16 -36.93 30.40
CA VAL A 35 18.25 -36.25 31.11
C VAL A 35 17.83 -35.99 32.56
N PRO A 36 18.47 -36.69 33.56
CA PRO A 36 18.17 -36.45 34.97
C PRO A 36 18.63 -35.05 35.40
N ALA A 37 17.81 -34.38 36.18
CA ALA A 37 18.01 -32.99 36.62
C ALA A 37 19.37 -32.77 37.33
N THR A 38 19.89 -33.79 37.99
CA THR A 38 21.19 -33.74 38.68
C THR A 38 22.39 -33.49 37.76
N ARG A 39 22.32 -33.85 36.49
CA ARG A 39 23.37 -33.58 35.50
C ARG A 39 23.33 -32.14 34.94
N LEU A 40 22.22 -31.44 35.08
CA LEU A 40 22.01 -30.11 34.55
C LEU A 40 22.42 -29.00 35.54
N LEU A 41 22.38 -29.30 36.85
CA LEU A 41 22.64 -28.30 37.89
C LEU A 41 24.00 -27.57 37.78
N PRO A 42 25.12 -28.21 37.42
CA PRO A 42 26.42 -27.53 37.34
C PRO A 42 26.54 -26.52 36.19
N HIS A 43 25.66 -26.62 35.17
CA HIS A 43 25.73 -25.80 33.96
C HIS A 43 24.58 -24.82 33.85
N GLN A 44 23.72 -24.75 34.86
CA GLN A 44 22.47 -23.96 34.83
C GLN A 44 22.74 -22.45 34.70
N GLU A 45 23.77 -21.92 35.36
CA GLU A 45 24.13 -20.50 35.31
C GLU A 45 24.61 -20.08 33.92
N VAL A 46 25.48 -20.88 33.29
CA VAL A 46 25.99 -20.59 31.94
C VAL A 46 24.89 -20.72 30.92
N ALA A 47 24.04 -21.73 31.02
CA ALA A 47 22.90 -21.91 30.14
C ALA A 47 21.88 -20.77 30.27
N GLY A 48 21.60 -20.33 31.51
CA GLY A 48 20.74 -19.20 31.79
C GLY A 48 21.25 -17.90 31.17
N PHE A 49 22.55 -17.63 31.30
CA PHE A 49 23.20 -16.48 30.72
C PHE A 49 23.12 -16.49 29.17
N LEU A 50 23.43 -17.63 28.55
CA LEU A 50 23.36 -17.77 27.09
C LEU A 50 21.94 -17.56 26.57
N VAL A 51 20.94 -18.13 27.23
CA VAL A 51 19.52 -17.93 26.85
C VAL A 51 19.09 -16.46 26.99
N ALA A 52 19.55 -15.78 28.05
CA ALA A 52 19.26 -14.36 28.23
C ALA A 52 19.87 -13.51 27.11
N VAL A 53 21.15 -13.74 26.76
CA VAL A 53 21.81 -12.99 25.65
C VAL A 53 21.13 -13.25 24.31
N VAL A 54 20.85 -14.50 23.98
CA VAL A 54 20.17 -14.88 22.75
C VAL A 54 18.75 -14.28 22.72
N GLY A 55 18.05 -14.31 23.85
CA GLY A 55 16.72 -13.73 24.00
C GLY A 55 16.69 -12.23 23.72
N VAL A 56 17.66 -11.48 24.25
CA VAL A 56 17.80 -10.04 24.00
C VAL A 56 18.10 -9.76 22.52
N LEU A 57 19.06 -10.49 21.93
CA LEU A 57 19.40 -10.33 20.51
C LEU A 57 18.18 -10.64 19.62
N TYR A 58 17.45 -11.71 19.92
CA TYR A 58 16.24 -12.07 19.20
C TYR A 58 15.16 -10.98 19.32
N ALA A 59 14.94 -10.46 20.53
CA ALA A 59 13.95 -9.39 20.75
C ALA A 59 14.28 -8.12 19.97
N VAL A 60 15.58 -7.74 19.90
CA VAL A 60 16.04 -6.58 19.12
C VAL A 60 15.78 -6.80 17.62
N VAL A 61 16.18 -7.96 17.08
CA VAL A 61 15.97 -8.28 15.66
C VAL A 61 14.48 -8.31 15.33
N LEU A 62 13.67 -8.94 16.18
CA LEU A 62 12.22 -8.97 15.98
C LEU A 62 11.62 -7.57 16.02
N GLY A 63 12.07 -6.72 16.95
CA GLY A 63 11.66 -5.32 17.03
C GLY A 63 11.95 -4.56 15.73
N PHE A 64 13.14 -4.72 15.16
CA PHE A 64 13.49 -4.13 13.86
C PHE A 64 12.59 -4.63 12.73
N ILE A 65 12.36 -5.94 12.65
CA ILE A 65 11.48 -6.51 11.62
C ILE A 65 10.06 -5.93 11.72
N VAL A 66 9.52 -5.83 12.92
CA VAL A 66 8.18 -5.26 13.12
C VAL A 66 8.13 -3.79 12.69
N VAL A 67 9.11 -2.98 13.09
CA VAL A 67 9.16 -1.55 12.75
C VAL A 67 9.32 -1.35 11.24
N THR A 68 10.21 -2.09 10.58
CA THR A 68 10.43 -1.96 9.14
C THR A 68 9.20 -2.41 8.34
N THR A 69 8.56 -3.50 8.74
CA THR A 69 7.32 -3.98 8.09
C THR A 69 6.18 -2.99 8.26
N TRP A 70 6.05 -2.42 9.48
CA TRP A 70 5.03 -1.40 9.74
C TRP A 70 5.25 -0.13 8.90
N SER A 71 6.51 0.34 8.83
CA SER A 71 6.85 1.51 8.03
C SER A 71 6.57 1.31 6.55
N ALA A 72 6.87 0.14 6.00
CA ALA A 72 6.57 -0.20 4.61
C ALA A 72 5.05 -0.22 4.34
N TYR A 73 4.27 -0.76 5.27
CA TYR A 73 2.80 -0.75 5.17
C TYR A 73 2.22 0.67 5.22
N ASP A 74 2.70 1.51 6.15
CA ASP A 74 2.25 2.89 6.31
C ASP A 74 2.56 3.73 5.06
N GLU A 75 3.73 3.53 4.45
CA GLU A 75 4.12 4.20 3.21
C GLU A 75 3.24 3.78 2.03
N ALA A 76 3.01 2.48 1.85
CA ALA A 76 2.14 1.98 0.78
C ALA A 76 0.69 2.48 0.94
N GLN A 77 0.18 2.54 2.17
CA GLN A 77 -1.14 3.11 2.43
C GLN A 77 -1.17 4.61 2.09
N ARG A 78 -0.14 5.36 2.49
CA ARG A 78 -0.05 6.80 2.21
C ARG A 78 -0.01 7.07 0.71
N THR A 79 0.77 6.32 -0.06
CA THR A 79 0.85 6.45 -1.52
C THR A 79 -0.53 6.23 -2.17
N ALA A 80 -1.28 5.22 -1.70
CA ALA A 80 -2.63 4.96 -2.19
C ALA A 80 -3.63 6.07 -1.83
N ASP A 81 -3.54 6.60 -0.59
CA ASP A 81 -4.41 7.69 -0.13
C ASP A 81 -4.15 8.99 -0.91
N VAL A 82 -2.87 9.30 -1.19
CA VAL A 82 -2.48 10.47 -2.00
C VAL A 82 -2.99 10.31 -3.44
N GLU A 83 -2.78 9.15 -4.08
CA GLU A 83 -3.31 8.88 -5.42
C GLU A 83 -4.84 9.08 -5.49
N ALA A 84 -5.56 8.57 -4.48
CA ALA A 84 -7.01 8.74 -4.42
C ALA A 84 -7.41 10.21 -4.23
N GLY A 85 -6.65 10.97 -3.45
CA GLY A 85 -6.80 12.42 -3.29
C GLY A 85 -6.62 13.16 -4.61
N ASP A 86 -5.55 12.87 -5.35
CA ASP A 86 -5.26 13.48 -6.65
C ASP A 86 -6.36 13.20 -7.68
N VAL A 87 -6.95 11.98 -7.66
CA VAL A 87 -8.12 11.66 -8.51
C VAL A 87 -9.32 12.53 -8.13
N GLY A 88 -9.56 12.74 -6.83
CA GLY A 88 -10.60 13.62 -6.33
C GLY A 88 -10.40 15.08 -6.77
N ASP A 89 -9.19 15.59 -6.67
CA ASP A 89 -8.80 16.93 -7.08
C ASP A 89 -8.94 17.11 -8.60
N ALA A 90 -8.44 16.16 -9.39
CA ALA A 90 -8.61 16.16 -10.85
C ALA A 90 -10.09 16.19 -11.25
N PHE A 91 -10.94 15.41 -10.57
CA PHE A 91 -12.37 15.39 -10.80
C PHE A 91 -13.03 16.74 -10.43
N GLY A 92 -12.61 17.33 -9.32
CA GLY A 92 -13.05 18.65 -8.88
C GLY A 92 -12.67 19.76 -9.88
N PHE A 93 -11.40 19.81 -10.30
CA PHE A 93 -10.94 20.78 -11.30
C PHE A 93 -11.59 20.55 -12.66
N ALA A 94 -11.86 19.31 -13.06
CA ALA A 94 -12.56 18.99 -14.29
C ALA A 94 -13.97 19.61 -14.34
N SER A 95 -14.62 19.85 -13.19
CA SER A 95 -15.93 20.51 -13.13
C SER A 95 -15.92 21.92 -13.70
N MET A 96 -14.77 22.58 -13.71
CA MET A 96 -14.58 23.94 -14.25
C MET A 96 -14.26 23.95 -15.75
N LEU A 97 -14.10 22.79 -16.39
CA LEU A 97 -13.88 22.70 -17.83
C LEU A 97 -15.20 22.92 -18.59
N PRO A 98 -15.15 23.48 -19.82
CA PRO A 98 -16.32 23.57 -20.68
C PRO A 98 -16.72 22.19 -21.21
N GLU A 99 -18.03 21.99 -21.47
CA GLU A 99 -18.49 20.80 -22.19
C GLU A 99 -17.97 20.77 -23.64
N PRO A 100 -17.72 19.57 -24.20
CA PRO A 100 -17.97 18.22 -23.65
C PRO A 100 -16.80 17.71 -22.77
N ARG A 101 -15.69 18.45 -22.67
CA ARG A 101 -14.47 18.01 -21.95
C ARG A 101 -14.71 17.71 -20.48
N ARG A 102 -15.60 18.46 -19.83
CA ARG A 102 -15.98 18.21 -18.43
C ARG A 102 -16.51 16.80 -18.26
N GLY A 103 -17.55 16.46 -19.02
CA GLY A 103 -18.18 15.15 -18.92
C GLY A 103 -17.25 14.00 -19.31
N ASP A 104 -16.42 14.19 -20.33
CA ASP A 104 -15.42 13.18 -20.75
C ASP A 104 -14.38 12.95 -19.67
N MET A 105 -13.81 14.02 -19.11
CA MET A 105 -12.79 13.93 -18.05
C MET A 105 -13.34 13.26 -16.80
N GLN A 106 -14.48 13.72 -16.30
CA GLN A 106 -15.10 13.16 -15.10
C GLN A 106 -15.44 11.67 -15.28
N ARG A 107 -15.92 11.27 -16.45
CA ARG A 107 -16.20 9.88 -16.76
C ARG A 107 -14.93 9.03 -16.76
N LEU A 108 -13.84 9.50 -17.36
CA LEU A 108 -12.58 8.76 -17.42
C LEU A 108 -11.94 8.61 -16.04
N LEU A 109 -11.95 9.66 -15.21
CA LEU A 109 -11.46 9.62 -13.85
C LEU A 109 -12.27 8.67 -12.96
N ALA A 110 -13.61 8.70 -13.09
CA ALA A 110 -14.47 7.76 -12.37
C ALA A 110 -14.22 6.30 -12.79
N GLN A 111 -14.04 6.05 -14.09
CA GLN A 111 -13.69 4.72 -14.59
C GLN A 111 -12.31 4.27 -14.09
N TYR A 112 -11.33 5.19 -14.05
CA TYR A 112 -10.02 4.91 -13.48
C TYR A 112 -10.11 4.47 -12.02
N ALA A 113 -10.80 5.23 -11.18
CA ALA A 113 -10.97 4.90 -9.77
C ALA A 113 -11.62 3.52 -9.56
N ILE A 114 -12.62 3.18 -10.38
CA ILE A 114 -13.29 1.88 -10.35
C ILE A 114 -12.32 0.77 -10.78
N GLU A 115 -11.57 0.97 -11.87
CA GLU A 115 -10.63 -0.02 -12.39
C GLU A 115 -9.50 -0.30 -11.38
N VAL A 116 -8.95 0.75 -10.76
CA VAL A 116 -7.95 0.60 -9.69
C VAL A 116 -8.53 -0.21 -8.53
N ARG A 117 -9.70 0.17 -8.02
CA ARG A 117 -10.34 -0.51 -6.88
C ARG A 117 -10.66 -1.97 -7.15
N ASP A 118 -11.22 -2.29 -8.33
CA ASP A 118 -11.82 -3.59 -8.58
C ASP A 118 -10.85 -4.58 -9.25
N ARG A 119 -9.85 -4.08 -9.98
CA ARG A 119 -8.93 -4.92 -10.77
C ARG A 119 -7.46 -4.72 -10.48
N GLU A 120 -6.97 -3.46 -10.44
CA GLU A 120 -5.54 -3.23 -10.34
C GLU A 120 -4.96 -3.76 -9.02
N TRP A 121 -5.68 -3.63 -7.90
CA TRP A 121 -5.28 -4.22 -6.63
C TRP A 121 -5.10 -5.75 -6.71
N GLN A 122 -5.92 -6.42 -7.51
CA GLN A 122 -5.80 -7.88 -7.69
C GLN A 122 -4.61 -8.25 -8.60
N THR A 123 -4.37 -7.47 -9.67
CA THR A 123 -3.23 -7.72 -10.57
C THR A 123 -1.90 -7.42 -9.89
N MET A 124 -1.85 -6.39 -9.04
CA MET A 124 -0.68 -6.03 -8.22
C MET A 124 -0.24 -7.15 -7.28
N GLN A 125 -1.18 -7.94 -6.72
CA GLN A 125 -0.83 -9.11 -5.91
C GLN A 125 -0.02 -10.16 -6.67
N HIS A 126 0.00 -10.09 -8.00
CA HIS A 126 0.75 -10.98 -8.88
C HIS A 126 1.91 -10.27 -9.60
N GLY A 127 2.33 -9.10 -9.11
CA GLY A 127 3.43 -8.32 -9.70
C GLY A 127 3.13 -7.76 -11.10
N ARG A 128 1.86 -7.51 -11.42
CA ARG A 128 1.45 -7.02 -12.74
C ARG A 128 0.65 -5.74 -12.64
N GLU A 129 0.93 -4.80 -13.56
CA GLU A 129 0.11 -3.60 -13.71
C GLU A 129 -1.19 -3.91 -14.47
N ASP A 130 -2.24 -3.15 -14.21
CA ASP A 130 -3.44 -3.15 -15.03
C ASP A 130 -3.28 -2.20 -16.21
N LEU A 131 -3.25 -2.78 -17.43
CA LEU A 131 -3.09 -1.99 -18.66
C LEU A 131 -4.29 -1.08 -18.94
N ARG A 132 -5.47 -1.43 -18.44
CA ARG A 132 -6.68 -0.64 -18.62
C ARG A 132 -6.68 0.60 -17.74
N ALA A 133 -6.26 0.48 -16.48
CA ALA A 133 -6.08 1.64 -15.61
C ALA A 133 -5.09 2.64 -16.23
N ARG A 134 -3.97 2.15 -16.78
CA ARG A 134 -3.01 2.98 -17.53
C ARG A 134 -3.63 3.64 -18.76
N ALA A 135 -4.40 2.89 -19.55
CA ALA A 135 -5.05 3.41 -20.75
C ALA A 135 -6.02 4.54 -20.40
N LEU A 136 -6.80 4.41 -19.32
CA LEU A 136 -7.75 5.43 -18.86
C LEU A 136 -7.05 6.76 -18.50
N LEU A 137 -5.88 6.73 -17.88
CA LEU A 137 -5.09 7.94 -17.60
C LEU A 137 -4.57 8.58 -18.89
N ILE A 138 -4.11 7.77 -19.84
CA ILE A 138 -3.68 8.27 -21.16
C ILE A 138 -4.86 8.90 -21.90
N ASP A 139 -6.04 8.31 -21.86
CA ASP A 139 -7.23 8.84 -22.50
C ASP A 139 -7.72 10.12 -21.81
N ALA A 140 -7.61 10.21 -20.47
CA ALA A 140 -7.86 11.44 -19.74
C ALA A 140 -6.91 12.57 -20.16
N ALA A 141 -5.61 12.27 -20.29
CA ALA A 141 -4.64 13.24 -20.78
C ALA A 141 -4.93 13.70 -22.24
N ARG A 142 -5.37 12.79 -23.10
CA ARG A 142 -5.80 13.10 -24.47
C ARG A 142 -7.09 13.93 -24.50
N ALA A 143 -8.07 13.61 -23.64
CA ALA A 143 -9.33 14.35 -23.56
C ALA A 143 -9.11 15.80 -23.12
N LEU A 144 -8.08 16.06 -22.31
CA LEU A 144 -7.67 17.43 -22.00
C LEU A 144 -7.26 18.19 -23.28
N GLY A 145 -6.73 17.51 -24.28
CA GLY A 145 -6.44 17.99 -25.62
C GLY A 145 -5.34 19.07 -25.66
N GLU A 146 -5.05 19.59 -26.84
CA GLU A 146 -4.14 20.72 -27.00
C GLU A 146 -4.78 22.06 -26.55
N PRO A 147 -3.97 23.05 -26.10
CA PRO A 147 -4.47 24.37 -25.77
C PRO A 147 -5.11 24.99 -27.01
N VAL A 148 -6.45 24.99 -27.08
CA VAL A 148 -7.13 25.77 -28.11
C VAL A 148 -7.06 27.23 -27.69
N VAL A 149 -6.07 27.92 -28.21
CA VAL A 149 -5.97 29.38 -28.10
C VAL A 149 -7.04 29.97 -29.01
N LYS A 150 -8.32 29.95 -28.58
CA LYS A 150 -9.32 30.82 -29.17
C LYS A 150 -9.01 32.22 -28.64
N PRO A 151 -8.80 33.20 -29.52
CA PRO A 151 -8.67 34.58 -29.08
C PRO A 151 -9.96 34.96 -28.34
N SER A 152 -9.89 35.00 -27.03
CA SER A 152 -10.95 35.52 -26.19
C SER A 152 -10.77 37.03 -26.13
N ARG A 153 -11.81 37.79 -26.30
CA ARG A 153 -11.81 39.23 -26.05
C ARG A 153 -11.75 39.56 -24.57
N ASP A 154 -12.02 38.57 -23.73
CA ASP A 154 -11.94 38.61 -22.28
C ASP A 154 -10.68 37.88 -21.82
N LEU A 155 -9.70 38.64 -21.36
CA LEU A 155 -8.42 38.13 -20.88
C LEU A 155 -8.61 37.29 -19.61
N ASP A 156 -9.52 37.68 -18.73
CA ASP A 156 -9.77 36.99 -17.45
C ASP A 156 -10.35 35.60 -17.69
N GLU A 157 -11.26 35.47 -18.65
CA GLU A 157 -11.82 34.16 -19.04
C GLU A 157 -10.76 33.28 -19.69
N ALA A 158 -9.88 33.85 -20.50
CA ALA A 158 -8.76 33.08 -21.08
C ALA A 158 -7.76 32.60 -20.04
N LEU A 159 -7.43 33.44 -19.07
CA LEU A 159 -6.56 33.08 -17.93
C LEU A 159 -7.19 31.99 -17.05
N ASN A 160 -8.46 32.13 -16.70
CA ASN A 160 -9.17 31.11 -15.89
C ASN A 160 -9.21 29.75 -16.59
N ARG A 161 -9.47 29.71 -17.90
CA ARG A 161 -9.43 28.46 -18.67
C ARG A 161 -8.04 27.84 -18.70
N ALA A 162 -6.99 28.66 -18.87
CA ALA A 162 -5.61 28.19 -18.87
C ALA A 162 -5.22 27.65 -17.50
N THR A 163 -5.56 28.34 -16.41
CA THR A 163 -5.28 27.92 -15.04
C THR A 163 -5.97 26.61 -14.69
N THR A 164 -7.28 26.51 -14.97
CA THR A 164 -8.04 25.26 -14.75
C THR A 164 -7.43 24.08 -15.49
N ARG A 165 -7.07 24.28 -16.76
CA ARG A 165 -6.44 23.23 -17.56
C ARG A 165 -5.10 22.81 -17.01
N THR A 166 -4.27 23.76 -16.55
CA THR A 166 -2.98 23.49 -15.92
C THR A 166 -3.17 22.70 -14.63
N ALA A 167 -4.18 23.05 -13.82
CA ALA A 167 -4.49 22.32 -12.60
C ALA A 167 -4.88 20.86 -12.90
N VAL A 168 -5.79 20.62 -13.86
CA VAL A 168 -6.15 19.25 -14.27
C VAL A 168 -4.93 18.48 -14.80
N ALA A 169 -4.08 19.12 -15.60
CA ALA A 169 -2.88 18.48 -16.14
C ALA A 169 -1.87 18.12 -15.03
N ALA A 170 -1.73 18.97 -14.01
CA ALA A 170 -0.90 18.71 -12.84
C ALA A 170 -1.43 17.50 -12.07
N SER A 171 -2.71 17.50 -11.70
CA SER A 171 -3.32 16.36 -10.99
C SER A 171 -3.22 15.05 -11.77
N LEU A 172 -3.37 15.06 -13.10
CA LEU A 172 -3.17 13.85 -13.92
C LEU A 172 -1.74 13.32 -13.88
N ARG A 173 -0.73 14.20 -13.76
CA ARG A 173 0.67 13.77 -13.56
C ARG A 173 0.86 13.18 -12.18
N ASP A 174 0.34 13.85 -11.16
CA ASP A 174 0.46 13.40 -9.78
C ASP A 174 -0.18 12.02 -9.59
N ILE A 175 -1.36 11.78 -10.19
CA ILE A 175 -1.99 10.46 -10.25
C ILE A 175 -1.06 9.44 -10.92
N ALA A 176 -0.47 9.77 -12.07
CA ALA A 176 0.39 8.85 -12.79
C ALA A 176 1.68 8.51 -12.02
N ASP A 177 2.27 9.50 -11.33
CA ASP A 177 3.47 9.34 -10.53
C ASP A 177 3.19 8.52 -9.26
N ASN A 178 2.10 8.83 -8.53
CA ASN A 178 1.70 8.06 -7.34
C ASN A 178 1.29 6.64 -7.69
N ARG A 179 0.58 6.43 -8.82
CA ARG A 179 0.33 5.08 -9.33
C ARG A 179 1.61 4.30 -9.59
N ARG A 180 2.62 4.95 -10.20
CA ARG A 180 3.92 4.31 -10.45
C ARG A 180 4.60 3.92 -9.13
N LEU A 181 4.61 4.81 -8.14
CA LEU A 181 5.17 4.52 -6.81
C LEU A 181 4.47 3.33 -6.16
N ARG A 182 3.14 3.31 -6.15
CA ARG A 182 2.34 2.20 -5.61
C ARG A 182 2.65 0.86 -6.28
N LEU A 183 2.84 0.84 -7.60
CA LEU A 183 3.21 -0.38 -8.34
C LEU A 183 4.61 -0.86 -7.97
N ILE A 184 5.60 0.04 -7.82
CA ILE A 184 6.97 -0.28 -7.39
C ILE A 184 6.98 -0.81 -5.95
N GLU A 185 6.23 -0.20 -5.05
CA GLU A 185 6.12 -0.64 -3.66
C GLU A 185 5.50 -2.04 -3.56
N ALA A 186 4.49 -2.32 -4.38
CA ALA A 186 3.88 -3.66 -4.44
C ALA A 186 4.88 -4.71 -4.97
N GLU A 187 5.70 -4.37 -5.96
CA GLU A 187 6.74 -5.27 -6.47
C GLU A 187 7.83 -5.54 -5.41
N ASN A 188 8.29 -4.50 -4.71
CA ASN A 188 9.30 -4.62 -3.65
C ASN A 188 8.78 -5.38 -2.43
N GLY A 189 7.51 -5.28 -2.09
CA GLY A 189 6.89 -5.99 -0.97
C GLY A 189 6.69 -7.48 -1.20
N MET A 190 6.87 -7.96 -2.45
CA MET A 190 6.75 -9.38 -2.83
C MET A 190 8.10 -10.10 -2.90
N GLN A 191 9.22 -9.41 -2.77
CA GLN A 191 10.57 -9.98 -2.72
C GLN A 191 10.99 -10.23 -1.27
#